data_e94e3ccbd149962b9a8c9f4a4183c90b
#
_entry.id   e94e3ccbd149962b9a8c9f4a4183c90b
#
_cell.length_a   1.000
_cell.length_b   1.000
_cell.length_c   1.000
_cell.angle_alpha   90.00
_cell.angle_beta   90.00
_cell.angle_gamma   90.00
#
_symmetry.space_group_name_H-M   'P 1'
#
loop_
_entity.id
_entity.type
_entity.pdbx_description
1 polymer ?
#
loop_
_entity_poly.entity_id
_entity_poly.type
_entity_poly.pdbx_seq_one_letter_code
_entity_poly.pdbx_strand_id
1 'polypeptide(L)'
;ISGNTGVSGKIVHAANTKFLKVETSLGIHHATGAKKNLILMTGSFALTIMLFLTFSACLDIVHKLLPSVSDFTPDITIASQDDSNSIDPSLAEEISEIPGIESVFGMMYSIECPAEINGNAETVDLYSYGDTMMDSFKKSVISGDMSKIYGNSKYVLAVYSEYTTLNVGDKVKIGDEELEIGCVVSEGVGSVSGSAVVVCS
;
A
#
# COMPACT_ATOMS: atom_id res chain seq x y z
N ILE A 1 27.89 -61.16 28.70
CA ILE A 1 28.29 -59.76 28.84
C ILE A 1 27.06 -59.02 29.30
N SER A 2 26.97 -58.76 30.61
CA SER A 2 25.86 -58.08 31.25
C SER A 2 26.08 -56.57 31.14
N GLY A 3 25.25 -55.92 30.37
CA GLY A 3 25.17 -54.48 30.30
C GLY A 3 24.19 -53.95 31.36
N ASN A 4 24.72 -53.53 32.47
CA ASN A 4 23.93 -52.91 33.54
C ASN A 4 23.59 -51.48 33.16
N THR A 5 22.45 -51.26 32.55
CA THR A 5 21.87 -49.93 32.36
C THR A 5 21.08 -49.58 33.63
N GLY A 6 21.76 -48.91 34.56
CA GLY A 6 21.13 -48.32 35.73
C GLY A 6 20.10 -47.27 35.35
N VAL A 7 18.88 -47.67 35.10
CA VAL A 7 17.74 -46.76 35.04
C VAL A 7 17.39 -46.36 36.47
N SER A 8 17.80 -45.16 36.86
CA SER A 8 17.36 -44.55 38.11
C SER A 8 15.83 -44.44 38.06
N GLY A 9 15.16 -45.35 38.78
CA GLY A 9 13.71 -45.41 38.87
C GLY A 9 13.15 -44.23 39.66
N LYS A 10 12.91 -43.11 38.99
CA LYS A 10 11.88 -42.17 39.47
C LYS A 10 10.53 -42.83 39.25
N ILE A 11 9.81 -43.02 40.38
CA ILE A 11 8.45 -43.53 40.40
C ILE A 11 7.60 -42.76 39.40
N VAL A 12 7.27 -43.42 38.29
CA VAL A 12 6.43 -42.84 37.26
C VAL A 12 5.01 -43.00 37.80
N HIS A 13 4.34 -41.89 38.09
CA HIS A 13 2.92 -41.89 38.43
C HIS A 13 2.14 -42.57 37.32
N ALA A 14 1.36 -43.59 37.68
CA ALA A 14 0.51 -44.32 36.74
C ALA A 14 -0.38 -43.34 35.94
N ALA A 15 -0.43 -43.52 34.63
CA ALA A 15 -1.28 -42.69 33.78
C ALA A 15 -2.73 -42.86 34.22
N ASN A 16 -3.42 -41.73 34.46
CA ASN A 16 -4.82 -41.75 34.85
C ASN A 16 -5.72 -42.05 33.61
N THR A 17 -6.18 -43.30 33.53
CA THR A 17 -6.98 -43.79 32.38
C THR A 17 -8.48 -43.62 32.58
N LYS A 18 -8.94 -42.92 33.62
CA LYS A 18 -10.39 -42.72 33.89
C LYS A 18 -11.14 -41.92 32.86
N PHE A 19 -10.45 -41.03 32.11
CA PHE A 19 -11.08 -40.13 31.16
C PHE A 19 -10.56 -40.23 29.71
N LEU A 20 -9.43 -40.89 29.49
CA LEU A 20 -8.78 -40.98 28.19
C LEU A 20 -8.53 -42.43 27.81
N LYS A 21 -8.60 -42.75 26.50
CA LYS A 21 -8.17 -44.05 26.00
C LYS A 21 -6.71 -44.31 26.36
N VAL A 22 -6.38 -45.58 26.66
CA VAL A 22 -5.05 -45.98 27.12
C VAL A 22 -3.92 -45.48 26.22
N GLU A 23 -4.13 -45.50 24.90
CA GLU A 23 -3.17 -45.03 23.88
C GLU A 23 -2.90 -43.53 24.04
N THR A 24 -3.94 -42.73 24.25
CA THR A 24 -3.81 -41.27 24.42
C THR A 24 -3.13 -40.92 25.75
N SER A 25 -3.50 -41.66 26.83
CA SER A 25 -2.89 -41.46 28.14
C SER A 25 -1.39 -41.85 28.16
N LEU A 26 -1.02 -42.90 27.46
CA LEU A 26 0.37 -43.33 27.29
C LEU A 26 1.16 -42.31 26.45
N GLY A 27 0.58 -41.80 25.38
CA GLY A 27 1.20 -40.77 24.55
C GLY A 27 1.48 -39.49 25.33
N ILE A 28 0.52 -39.00 26.13
CA ILE A 28 0.71 -37.83 27.00
C ILE A 28 1.77 -38.08 28.05
N HIS A 29 1.80 -39.28 28.66
CA HIS A 29 2.79 -39.65 29.63
C HIS A 29 4.22 -39.66 29.06
N HIS A 30 4.40 -40.23 27.87
CA HIS A 30 5.70 -40.21 27.17
C HIS A 30 6.12 -38.80 26.80
N ALA A 31 5.20 -37.98 26.29
CA ALA A 31 5.47 -36.59 25.91
C ALA A 31 5.87 -35.74 27.14
N THR A 32 5.18 -35.90 28.27
CA THR A 32 5.48 -35.15 29.51
C THR A 32 6.72 -35.67 30.24
N GLY A 33 7.10 -36.94 30.06
CA GLY A 33 8.32 -37.54 30.61
C GLY A 33 9.60 -36.88 30.06
N ALA A 34 9.57 -36.39 28.84
CA ALA A 34 10.68 -35.70 28.16
C ALA A 34 10.42 -34.18 28.03
N LYS A 35 10.25 -33.49 29.14
CA LYS A 35 9.86 -32.06 29.18
C LYS A 35 10.66 -31.16 28.22
N LYS A 36 11.98 -31.38 28.13
CA LYS A 36 12.84 -30.61 27.20
C LYS A 36 12.41 -30.79 25.73
N ASN A 37 12.17 -32.04 25.34
CA ASN A 37 11.77 -32.35 23.96
C ASN A 37 10.35 -31.83 23.68
N LEU A 38 9.43 -31.90 24.65
CA LEU A 38 8.08 -31.33 24.52
C LEU A 38 8.13 -29.82 24.30
N ILE A 39 8.90 -29.10 25.14
CA ILE A 39 9.06 -27.64 25.01
C ILE A 39 9.67 -27.29 23.64
N LEU A 40 10.70 -28.01 23.22
CA LEU A 40 11.40 -27.75 21.97
C LEU A 40 10.50 -28.04 20.78
N MET A 41 9.73 -29.10 20.81
CA MET A 41 8.77 -29.45 19.77
C MET A 41 7.63 -28.45 19.72
N THR A 42 7.03 -28.09 20.85
CA THR A 42 5.96 -27.09 20.93
C THR A 42 6.46 -25.71 20.46
N GLY A 43 7.66 -25.32 20.88
CA GLY A 43 8.29 -24.07 20.47
C GLY A 43 8.56 -24.02 18.94
N SER A 44 9.03 -25.13 18.37
CA SER A 44 9.23 -25.23 16.92
C SER A 44 7.93 -25.09 16.15
N PHE A 45 6.85 -25.77 16.58
CA PHE A 45 5.53 -25.62 15.94
C PHE A 45 4.99 -24.19 16.09
N ALA A 46 5.10 -23.60 17.29
CA ALA A 46 4.66 -22.23 17.52
C ALA A 46 5.41 -21.22 16.63
N LEU A 47 6.73 -21.39 16.50
CA LEU A 47 7.55 -20.55 15.62
C LEU A 47 7.13 -20.70 14.15
N THR A 48 6.91 -21.92 13.69
CA THR A 48 6.48 -22.19 12.30
C THR A 48 5.13 -21.54 12.00
N ILE A 49 4.16 -21.68 12.92
CA ILE A 49 2.84 -21.05 12.78
C ILE A 49 2.97 -19.51 12.76
N MET A 50 3.79 -18.96 13.66
CA MET A 50 4.03 -17.52 13.74
C MET A 50 4.64 -16.98 12.44
N LEU A 51 5.66 -17.66 11.90
CA LEU A 51 6.27 -17.28 10.63
C LEU A 51 5.27 -17.37 9.47
N PHE A 52 4.47 -18.43 9.42
CA PHE A 52 3.44 -18.57 8.39
C PHE A 52 2.40 -17.46 8.45
N LEU A 53 1.89 -17.14 9.63
CA LEU A 53 0.92 -16.06 9.81
C LEU A 53 1.51 -14.69 9.46
N THR A 54 2.77 -14.44 9.85
CA THR A 54 3.47 -13.20 9.51
C THR A 54 3.63 -13.07 8.01
N PHE A 55 4.07 -14.13 7.33
CA PHE A 55 4.22 -14.12 5.89
C PHE A 55 2.87 -13.95 5.16
N SER A 56 1.83 -14.62 5.65
CA SER A 56 0.46 -14.48 5.11
C SER A 56 -0.05 -13.04 5.27
N ALA A 57 0.19 -12.41 6.42
CA ALA A 57 -0.18 -11.01 6.64
C ALA A 57 0.60 -10.04 5.72
N CYS A 58 1.89 -10.30 5.50
CA CYS A 58 2.69 -9.52 4.54
C CYS A 58 2.14 -9.64 3.11
N LEU A 59 1.77 -10.84 2.68
CA LEU A 59 1.16 -11.06 1.36
C LEU A 59 -0.17 -10.32 1.24
N ASP A 60 -0.99 -10.32 2.29
CA ASP A 60 -2.28 -9.61 2.31
C ASP A 60 -2.11 -8.10 2.15
N ILE A 61 -1.08 -7.53 2.80
CA ILE A 61 -0.71 -6.12 2.66
C ILE A 61 -0.26 -5.84 1.22
N VAL A 62 0.62 -6.68 0.67
CA VAL A 62 1.10 -6.53 -0.72
C VAL A 62 -0.08 -6.61 -1.71
N HIS A 63 -0.99 -7.57 -1.55
CA HIS A 63 -2.17 -7.68 -2.40
C HIS A 63 -3.13 -6.50 -2.30
N LYS A 64 -3.20 -5.84 -1.15
CA LYS A 64 -4.02 -4.62 -1.00
C LYS A 64 -3.37 -3.38 -1.59
N LEU A 65 -2.03 -3.32 -1.59
CA LEU A 65 -1.29 -2.20 -2.14
C LEU A 65 -1.12 -2.29 -3.67
N LEU A 66 -0.93 -3.50 -4.21
CA LEU A 66 -0.68 -3.71 -5.64
C LEU A 66 -1.77 -3.15 -6.58
N PRO A 67 -3.08 -3.31 -6.32
CA PRO A 67 -4.11 -2.77 -7.21
C PRO A 67 -4.11 -1.25 -7.31
N SER A 68 -3.89 -0.56 -6.18
CA SER A 68 -3.83 0.90 -6.16
C SER A 68 -2.57 1.46 -6.83
N VAL A 69 -1.48 0.68 -6.84
CA VAL A 69 -0.24 1.05 -7.53
C VAL A 69 -0.31 0.71 -9.02
N SER A 70 -0.93 -0.40 -9.40
CA SER A 70 -0.94 -0.86 -10.80
C SER A 70 -1.76 0.02 -11.73
N ASP A 71 -2.87 0.60 -11.26
CA ASP A 71 -3.72 1.49 -12.08
C ASP A 71 -3.00 2.81 -12.43
N PHE A 72 -1.99 3.20 -11.66
CA PHE A 72 -1.25 4.46 -11.81
C PHE A 72 0.22 4.28 -12.21
N THR A 73 0.71 3.03 -12.30
CA THR A 73 2.12 2.77 -12.61
C THR A 73 2.24 2.26 -14.05
N PRO A 74 2.84 3.04 -14.96
CA PRO A 74 3.08 2.60 -16.32
C PRO A 74 4.16 1.51 -16.36
N ASP A 75 4.10 0.62 -17.36
CA ASP A 75 5.14 -0.39 -17.59
C ASP A 75 6.48 0.26 -17.99
N ILE A 76 6.41 1.38 -18.71
CA ILE A 76 7.58 2.14 -19.17
C ILE A 76 7.36 3.61 -18.85
N THR A 77 8.33 4.22 -18.18
CA THR A 77 8.35 5.67 -17.93
C THR A 77 9.53 6.30 -18.68
N ILE A 78 9.25 7.35 -19.40
CA ILE A 78 10.27 8.21 -20.05
C ILE A 78 10.32 9.51 -19.26
N ALA A 79 11.48 9.82 -18.72
CA ALA A 79 11.70 11.04 -17.96
C ALA A 79 12.88 11.82 -18.54
N SER A 80 12.90 13.13 -18.35
CA SER A 80 14.07 13.94 -18.65
C SER A 80 15.22 13.57 -17.71
N GLN A 81 16.45 13.71 -18.18
CA GLN A 81 17.65 13.32 -17.41
C GLN A 81 17.87 14.18 -16.15
N ASP A 82 17.31 15.37 -16.15
CA ASP A 82 17.44 16.38 -15.08
C ASP A 82 16.16 16.53 -14.25
N ASP A 83 15.24 15.56 -14.35
CA ASP A 83 13.92 15.57 -13.70
C ASP A 83 13.09 16.85 -13.98
N SER A 84 13.40 17.56 -15.05
CA SER A 84 12.63 18.70 -15.50
C SER A 84 11.41 18.25 -16.32
N ASN A 85 10.40 19.09 -16.40
CA ASN A 85 9.23 18.89 -17.29
C ASN A 85 9.53 19.33 -18.72
N SER A 86 10.69 18.91 -19.28
CA SER A 86 11.20 19.38 -20.58
C SER A 86 10.92 18.44 -21.75
N ILE A 87 10.20 17.35 -21.52
CA ILE A 87 9.82 16.41 -22.59
C ILE A 87 8.75 17.06 -23.48
N ASP A 88 8.98 16.99 -24.79
CA ASP A 88 8.03 17.50 -25.76
C ASP A 88 6.72 16.72 -25.71
N PRO A 89 5.56 17.37 -25.51
CA PRO A 89 4.27 16.68 -25.48
C PRO A 89 3.94 15.87 -26.74
N SER A 90 4.48 16.25 -27.91
CA SER A 90 4.29 15.52 -29.17
C SER A 90 4.85 14.09 -29.12
N LEU A 91 5.80 13.81 -28.22
CA LEU A 91 6.34 12.47 -28.05
C LEU A 91 5.27 11.45 -27.63
N ALA A 92 4.24 11.89 -26.89
CA ALA A 92 3.15 11.02 -26.51
C ALA A 92 2.34 10.53 -27.75
N GLU A 93 2.15 11.38 -28.74
CA GLU A 93 1.50 11.02 -30.00
C GLU A 93 2.35 10.01 -30.78
N GLU A 94 3.65 10.28 -30.93
CA GLU A 94 4.58 9.38 -31.63
C GLU A 94 4.64 7.99 -30.97
N ILE A 95 4.67 7.92 -29.63
CA ILE A 95 4.70 6.66 -28.91
C ILE A 95 3.37 5.90 -29.07
N SER A 96 2.24 6.60 -29.09
CA SER A 96 0.92 5.97 -29.24
C SER A 96 0.74 5.25 -30.58
N GLU A 97 1.49 5.64 -31.61
CA GLU A 97 1.49 5.00 -32.94
C GLU A 97 2.29 3.69 -32.99
N ILE A 98 3.08 3.39 -31.97
CA ILE A 98 3.93 2.17 -31.92
C ILE A 98 3.04 0.94 -31.70
N PRO A 99 3.12 -0.10 -32.55
CA PRO A 99 2.35 -1.32 -32.37
C PRO A 99 2.67 -2.01 -31.04
N GLY A 100 1.65 -2.29 -30.26
CA GLY A 100 1.78 -2.96 -28.95
C GLY A 100 1.73 -1.99 -27.78
N ILE A 101 1.65 -0.69 -28.00
CA ILE A 101 1.36 0.30 -26.97
C ILE A 101 -0.17 0.38 -26.79
N GLU A 102 -0.63 0.19 -25.57
CA GLU A 102 -2.05 0.15 -25.22
C GLU A 102 -2.57 1.53 -24.84
N SER A 103 -1.77 2.30 -24.10
CA SER A 103 -2.09 3.67 -23.71
C SER A 103 -0.81 4.47 -23.41
N VAL A 104 -0.88 5.76 -23.67
CA VAL A 104 0.18 6.73 -23.36
C VAL A 104 -0.46 7.93 -22.66
N PHE A 105 0.18 8.42 -21.63
CA PHE A 105 -0.23 9.67 -20.99
C PHE A 105 1.00 10.49 -20.59
N GLY A 106 0.86 11.81 -20.68
CA GLY A 106 1.84 12.74 -20.17
C GLY A 106 1.59 13.03 -18.69
N MET A 107 2.68 13.27 -17.96
CA MET A 107 2.65 13.73 -16.59
C MET A 107 3.66 14.85 -16.41
N MET A 108 3.24 15.92 -15.76
CA MET A 108 4.13 16.94 -15.21
C MET A 108 3.93 16.99 -13.69
N TYR A 109 4.98 17.28 -12.96
CA TYR A 109 4.87 17.41 -11.51
C TYR A 109 5.81 18.47 -10.97
N SER A 110 5.43 19.06 -9.85
CA SER A 110 6.28 19.95 -9.07
C SER A 110 6.00 19.70 -7.59
N ILE A 111 7.02 19.34 -6.85
CA ILE A 111 6.93 18.94 -5.46
C ILE A 111 7.20 20.14 -4.55
N GLU A 112 6.53 20.20 -3.40
CA GLU A 112 6.69 21.26 -2.39
C GLU A 112 6.48 22.68 -2.96
N CYS A 113 5.52 22.83 -3.87
CA CYS A 113 5.16 24.17 -4.38
C CYS A 113 4.59 25.03 -3.26
N PRO A 114 5.11 26.24 -3.07
CA PRO A 114 4.48 27.21 -2.18
C PRO A 114 3.05 27.52 -2.65
N ALA A 115 2.10 27.37 -1.74
CA ALA A 115 0.69 27.61 -2.00
C ALA A 115 0.03 28.33 -0.83
N GLU A 116 -1.15 28.87 -1.07
CA GLU A 116 -2.01 29.42 -0.02
C GLU A 116 -3.34 28.64 -0.07
N ILE A 117 -3.66 27.92 0.99
CA ILE A 117 -4.89 27.14 1.11
C ILE A 117 -5.84 27.87 2.04
N ASN A 118 -6.97 28.36 1.52
CA ASN A 118 -7.96 29.13 2.29
C ASN A 118 -7.35 30.31 3.07
N GLY A 119 -6.30 30.95 2.53
CA GLY A 119 -5.61 32.07 3.14
C GLY A 119 -4.47 31.70 4.08
N ASN A 120 -4.13 30.40 4.22
CA ASN A 120 -2.99 29.94 5.00
C ASN A 120 -1.84 29.53 4.08
N ALA A 121 -0.63 29.98 4.40
CA ALA A 121 0.58 29.59 3.66
C ALA A 121 0.92 28.12 3.96
N GLU A 122 0.96 27.33 2.90
CA GLU A 122 1.23 25.89 2.92
C GLU A 122 2.09 25.47 1.75
N THR A 123 2.39 24.18 1.61
CA THR A 123 3.01 23.59 0.45
C THR A 123 2.12 22.52 -0.14
N VAL A 124 2.12 22.42 -1.47
CA VAL A 124 1.37 21.40 -2.20
C VAL A 124 2.28 20.68 -3.19
N ASP A 125 2.01 19.41 -3.39
CA ASP A 125 2.58 18.66 -4.52
C ASP A 125 1.59 18.78 -5.68
N LEU A 126 2.03 19.44 -6.74
CA LEU A 126 1.23 19.71 -7.92
C LEU A 126 1.53 18.67 -9.00
N TYR A 127 0.50 18.03 -9.50
CA TYR A 127 0.55 17.12 -10.63
C TYR A 127 -0.36 17.58 -11.76
N SER A 128 0.06 17.36 -12.98
CA SER A 128 -0.79 17.51 -14.16
C SER A 128 -0.73 16.24 -14.97
N TYR A 129 -1.89 15.73 -15.35
CA TYR A 129 -2.05 14.51 -16.14
C TYR A 129 -2.89 14.74 -17.36
N GLY A 130 -2.60 13.99 -18.42
CA GLY A 130 -3.50 13.90 -19.57
C GLY A 130 -4.84 13.22 -19.20
N ASP A 131 -5.88 13.52 -19.97
CA ASP A 131 -7.27 13.08 -19.72
C ASP A 131 -7.42 11.58 -19.53
N THR A 132 -6.61 10.76 -20.22
CA THR A 132 -6.62 9.30 -20.10
C THR A 132 -6.31 8.85 -18.67
N MET A 133 -5.34 9.50 -18.03
CA MET A 133 -4.98 9.19 -16.64
C MET A 133 -6.03 9.74 -15.67
N MET A 134 -6.60 10.91 -15.97
CA MET A 134 -7.67 11.50 -15.14
C MET A 134 -8.90 10.58 -15.05
N ASP A 135 -9.18 9.81 -16.09
CA ASP A 135 -10.30 8.87 -16.10
C ASP A 135 -10.16 7.75 -15.06
N SER A 136 -8.94 7.36 -14.72
CA SER A 136 -8.68 6.33 -13.71
C SER A 136 -9.11 6.76 -12.30
N PHE A 137 -9.07 8.06 -12.00
CA PHE A 137 -9.52 8.60 -10.71
C PHE A 137 -11.03 8.53 -10.50
N LYS A 138 -11.83 8.33 -11.55
CA LYS A 138 -13.30 8.24 -11.44
C LYS A 138 -13.78 7.18 -10.47
N LYS A 139 -13.01 6.10 -10.31
CA LYS A 139 -13.37 4.99 -9.41
C LYS A 139 -13.11 5.30 -7.93
N SER A 140 -12.25 6.26 -7.64
CA SER A 140 -11.79 6.60 -6.30
C SER A 140 -12.38 7.91 -5.75
N VAL A 141 -13.39 8.47 -6.39
CA VAL A 141 -14.05 9.71 -5.97
C VAL A 141 -14.71 9.54 -4.60
N ILE A 142 -14.31 10.39 -3.64
CA ILE A 142 -14.92 10.49 -2.32
C ILE A 142 -16.04 11.55 -2.34
N SER A 143 -15.76 12.71 -2.96
CA SER A 143 -16.69 13.84 -3.00
C SER A 143 -16.43 14.74 -4.19
N GLY A 144 -17.41 15.51 -4.61
CA GLY A 144 -17.31 16.45 -5.71
C GLY A 144 -17.69 15.86 -7.06
N ASP A 145 -17.26 16.53 -8.14
CA ASP A 145 -17.63 16.20 -9.51
C ASP A 145 -16.39 16.26 -10.43
N MET A 146 -15.96 15.09 -10.88
CA MET A 146 -14.84 14.93 -11.80
C MET A 146 -15.04 15.67 -13.13
N SER A 147 -16.29 15.86 -13.58
CA SER A 147 -16.56 16.53 -14.85
C SER A 147 -16.09 17.98 -14.91
N LYS A 148 -15.90 18.61 -13.75
CA LYS A 148 -15.41 19.99 -13.63
C LYS A 148 -13.90 20.11 -13.83
N ILE A 149 -13.16 19.03 -13.65
CA ILE A 149 -11.68 19.06 -13.63
C ILE A 149 -11.10 19.09 -15.05
N TYR A 150 -11.82 18.52 -16.04
CA TYR A 150 -11.31 18.36 -17.38
C TYR A 150 -11.17 19.68 -18.14
N GLY A 151 -10.11 19.70 -18.96
CA GLY A 151 -9.80 20.85 -19.80
C GLY A 151 -9.39 22.05 -18.95
N ASN A 152 -8.62 22.94 -19.41
CA ASN A 152 -8.05 24.12 -18.74
C ASN A 152 -9.04 24.88 -17.81
N SER A 153 -9.57 24.17 -16.81
CA SER A 153 -10.56 24.66 -15.84
C SER A 153 -9.86 25.26 -14.63
N LYS A 154 -10.56 26.11 -13.89
CA LYS A 154 -10.09 26.61 -12.60
C LYS A 154 -10.34 25.61 -11.47
N TYR A 155 -10.82 24.41 -11.78
CA TYR A 155 -11.08 23.37 -10.82
C TYR A 155 -9.96 22.34 -10.85
N VAL A 156 -9.58 21.86 -9.68
CA VAL A 156 -8.54 20.85 -9.49
C VAL A 156 -9.06 19.72 -8.62
N LEU A 157 -8.40 18.58 -8.75
CA LEU A 157 -8.67 17.42 -7.94
C LEU A 157 -7.71 17.42 -6.75
N ALA A 158 -8.20 17.09 -5.57
CA ALA A 158 -7.37 16.84 -4.39
C ALA A 158 -7.34 15.35 -4.06
N VAL A 159 -6.16 14.85 -3.67
CA VAL A 159 -6.01 13.50 -3.15
C VAL A 159 -6.15 13.54 -1.63
N TYR A 160 -7.04 12.71 -1.09
CA TYR A 160 -7.25 12.61 0.35
C TYR A 160 -5.97 12.15 1.06
N SER A 161 -5.65 12.81 2.17
CA SER A 161 -4.57 12.43 3.06
C SER A 161 -5.03 12.56 4.51
N GLU A 162 -4.54 11.69 5.38
CA GLU A 162 -4.76 11.82 6.83
C GLU A 162 -4.05 13.05 7.43
N TYR A 163 -3.07 13.60 6.73
CA TYR A 163 -2.26 14.73 7.18
C TYR A 163 -2.78 16.08 6.71
N THR A 164 -3.51 16.10 5.60
CA THR A 164 -4.04 17.33 5.00
C THR A 164 -5.49 17.15 4.62
N THR A 165 -6.37 18.00 5.13
CA THR A 165 -7.80 17.92 4.87
C THR A 165 -8.19 18.96 3.83
N LEU A 166 -8.16 18.59 2.55
CA LEU A 166 -8.73 19.40 1.47
C LEU A 166 -10.15 18.94 1.18
N ASN A 167 -11.06 19.89 1.08
CA ASN A 167 -12.47 19.62 0.79
C ASN A 167 -12.89 20.29 -0.51
N VAL A 168 -13.97 19.79 -1.11
CA VAL A 168 -14.59 20.42 -2.28
C VAL A 168 -15.02 21.86 -1.93
N GLY A 169 -14.61 22.81 -2.77
CA GLY A 169 -14.85 24.23 -2.60
C GLY A 169 -13.71 24.97 -1.89
N ASP A 170 -12.70 24.28 -1.37
CA ASP A 170 -11.51 24.94 -0.85
C ASP A 170 -10.74 25.62 -1.99
N LYS A 171 -10.13 26.74 -1.64
CA LYS A 171 -9.34 27.54 -2.58
C LYS A 171 -7.87 27.29 -2.37
N VAL A 172 -7.18 26.99 -3.45
CA VAL A 172 -5.74 26.80 -3.50
C VAL A 172 -5.15 27.84 -4.44
N LYS A 173 -4.32 28.74 -3.92
CA LYS A 173 -3.60 29.71 -4.71
C LYS A 173 -2.15 29.28 -4.88
N ILE A 174 -1.72 29.16 -6.14
CA ILE A 174 -0.35 28.78 -6.51
C ILE A 174 0.20 29.88 -7.43
N GLY A 175 1.19 30.61 -6.95
CA GLY A 175 1.67 31.80 -7.65
C GLY A 175 0.57 32.84 -7.80
N ASP A 176 0.24 33.21 -9.03
CA ASP A 176 -0.81 34.19 -9.34
C ASP A 176 -2.18 33.53 -9.65
N GLU A 177 -2.24 32.20 -9.74
CA GLU A 177 -3.46 31.46 -10.08
C GLU A 177 -4.21 31.03 -8.82
N GLU A 178 -5.53 31.30 -8.78
CA GLU A 178 -6.45 30.80 -7.78
C GLU A 178 -7.29 29.66 -8.39
N LEU A 179 -7.19 28.49 -7.77
CA LEU A 179 -7.86 27.27 -8.17
C LEU A 179 -8.84 26.84 -7.06
N GLU A 180 -9.88 26.11 -7.42
CA GLU A 180 -10.87 25.58 -6.49
C GLU A 180 -10.87 24.05 -6.53
N ILE A 181 -10.94 23.39 -5.37
CA ILE A 181 -11.08 21.95 -5.30
C ILE A 181 -12.46 21.54 -5.80
N GLY A 182 -12.54 20.94 -6.97
CA GLY A 182 -13.78 20.47 -7.58
C GLY A 182 -14.13 19.03 -7.20
N CYS A 183 -13.12 18.22 -6.88
CA CYS A 183 -13.27 16.80 -6.57
C CYS A 183 -12.19 16.35 -5.58
N VAL A 184 -12.54 15.41 -4.71
CA VAL A 184 -11.61 14.74 -3.79
C VAL A 184 -11.66 13.24 -4.04
N VAL A 185 -10.50 12.60 -4.18
CA VAL A 185 -10.35 11.16 -4.41
C VAL A 185 -9.61 10.49 -3.26
N SER A 186 -9.87 9.20 -3.05
CA SER A 186 -9.24 8.41 -1.98
C SER A 186 -7.83 7.96 -2.32
N GLU A 187 -7.51 7.87 -3.61
CA GLU A 187 -6.27 7.31 -4.12
C GLU A 187 -5.74 8.17 -5.25
N GLY A 188 -4.42 8.27 -5.34
CA GLY A 188 -3.74 9.01 -6.38
C GLY A 188 -2.24 8.87 -6.27
N VAL A 189 -1.52 9.30 -7.30
CA VAL A 189 -0.06 9.33 -7.30
C VAL A 189 0.41 10.53 -6.47
N GLY A 190 1.45 10.35 -5.67
CA GLY A 190 2.18 11.45 -5.02
C GLY A 190 1.93 11.66 -3.52
N SER A 191 1.11 10.87 -2.86
CA SER A 191 0.78 11.04 -1.43
C SER A 191 1.85 10.60 -0.42
N VAL A 192 3.13 10.68 -0.74
CA VAL A 192 4.20 10.12 0.11
C VAL A 192 4.82 11.17 1.04
N SER A 193 4.69 12.44 0.72
CA SER A 193 5.42 13.54 1.40
C SER A 193 4.68 14.16 2.59
N GLY A 194 3.40 13.86 2.80
CA GLY A 194 2.59 14.54 3.81
C GLY A 194 2.09 15.93 3.38
N SER A 195 2.48 16.39 2.20
CA SER A 195 1.95 17.60 1.57
C SER A 195 0.57 17.35 0.96
N ALA A 196 -0.22 18.40 0.78
CA ALA A 196 -1.47 18.31 0.04
C ALA A 196 -1.18 18.03 -1.44
N VAL A 197 -1.84 17.03 -2.03
CA VAL A 197 -1.68 16.70 -3.44
C VAL A 197 -2.82 17.31 -4.25
N VAL A 198 -2.46 18.12 -5.22
CA VAL A 198 -3.39 18.79 -6.14
C VAL A 198 -3.11 18.32 -7.55
N VAL A 199 -4.15 17.91 -8.27
CA VAL A 199 -4.04 17.39 -9.62
C VAL A 199 -4.89 18.23 -10.57
N CYS A 200 -4.30 18.67 -11.67
CA CYS A 200 -4.97 19.35 -12.76
C CYS A 200 -4.88 18.52 -14.06
N SER A 201 -5.82 18.73 -14.95
CA SER A 201 -5.85 18.19 -16.31
C SER A 201 -5.05 19.06 -17.25
#